data_17cb1fb823077deae6f39eb8c1eb3b18
#
_entry.id   17cb1fb823077deae6f39eb8c1eb3b18
#
_cell.length_a   1.000
_cell.length_b   1.000
_cell.length_c   1.000
_cell.angle_alpha   90.00
_cell.angle_beta   90.00
_cell.angle_gamma   90.00
#
_symmetry.space_group_name_H-M   'P 1'
#
loop_
_entity.id
_entity.type
_entity.pdbx_description
1 polymer ?
#
loop_
_entity_poly.entity_id
_entity_poly.type
_entity_poly.pdbx_seq_one_letter_code
_entity_poly.pdbx_strand_id
1 'polypeptide(L)'
;MDIHLSHTTTKFTGRINITGSKSESNRLLLLQAIYPNLRLVNVSNSDDTQTIINALKSSKSIVDVHHAGTAMRFLTAYYAFKLESVVILTGSKRMLERPIKILV
;
A
#
# COMPACT_ATOMS: atom_id res chain seq x y z
N MET A 1 -4.40 -5.29 -30.91
CA MET A 1 -3.04 -5.87 -30.85
C MET A 1 -3.17 -7.34 -30.47
N ASP A 2 -2.64 -8.20 -31.31
CA ASP A 2 -2.63 -9.63 -31.03
C ASP A 2 -1.29 -10.03 -30.42
N ILE A 3 -1.34 -10.81 -29.36
CA ILE A 3 -0.14 -11.33 -28.70
C ILE A 3 -0.15 -12.84 -28.79
N HIS A 4 0.93 -13.38 -29.36
CA HIS A 4 1.15 -14.82 -29.43
C HIS A 4 2.20 -15.24 -28.40
N LEU A 5 1.82 -16.12 -27.46
CA LEU A 5 2.70 -16.65 -26.44
C LEU A 5 2.93 -18.13 -26.70
N SER A 6 4.20 -18.54 -26.66
CA SER A 6 4.58 -19.95 -26.77
C SER A 6 5.77 -20.25 -25.88
N HIS A 7 5.86 -21.49 -25.41
CA HIS A 7 6.98 -21.97 -24.63
C HIS A 7 7.26 -23.44 -24.97
N THR A 8 8.54 -23.80 -25.03
CA THR A 8 8.97 -25.16 -25.35
C THR A 8 8.78 -26.16 -24.21
N THR A 9 8.78 -25.67 -22.95
CA THR A 9 8.58 -26.50 -21.77
C THR A 9 7.09 -26.65 -21.50
N THR A 10 6.57 -27.86 -21.61
CA THR A 10 5.16 -28.21 -21.40
C THR A 10 4.89 -28.78 -20.02
N LYS A 11 5.93 -29.22 -19.30
CA LYS A 11 5.85 -29.70 -17.92
C LYS A 11 6.80 -28.88 -17.05
N PHE A 12 6.29 -28.42 -15.94
CA PHE A 12 7.04 -27.63 -14.96
C PHE A 12 6.73 -28.11 -13.55
N THR A 13 7.78 -28.34 -12.76
CA THR A 13 7.67 -28.59 -11.33
C THR A 13 8.62 -27.68 -10.59
N GLY A 14 8.15 -27.08 -9.51
CA GLY A 14 8.95 -26.16 -8.73
C GLY A 14 8.21 -25.69 -7.49
N ARG A 15 8.90 -24.93 -6.67
CA ARG A 15 8.34 -24.27 -5.49
C ARG A 15 8.47 -22.76 -5.66
N ILE A 16 7.35 -22.05 -5.50
CA ILE A 16 7.31 -20.60 -5.54
C ILE A 16 6.83 -20.14 -4.17
N ASN A 17 7.61 -19.24 -3.53
CA ASN A 17 7.19 -18.56 -2.32
C ASN A 17 6.55 -17.25 -2.70
N ILE A 18 5.33 -17.03 -2.23
CA ILE A 18 4.59 -15.78 -2.44
C ILE A 18 4.39 -15.08 -1.10
N THR A 19 4.37 -13.75 -1.14
CA THR A 19 4.00 -12.93 0.01
C THR A 19 2.48 -12.88 0.19
N GLY A 20 2.04 -12.32 1.30
CA GLY A 20 0.62 -12.11 1.56
C GLY A 20 -0.05 -11.18 0.54
N SER A 21 -1.37 -11.15 0.57
CA SER A 21 -2.20 -10.30 -0.28
C SER A 21 -1.93 -8.82 0.01
N LYS A 22 -1.74 -8.02 -1.05
CA LYS A 22 -1.62 -6.55 -0.94
C LYS A 22 -2.85 -5.94 -0.27
N SER A 23 -4.02 -6.29 -0.73
CA SER A 23 -5.28 -5.71 -0.25
C SER A 23 -5.54 -6.02 1.22
N GLU A 24 -5.27 -7.24 1.64
CA GLU A 24 -5.41 -7.65 3.04
C GLU A 24 -4.35 -6.98 3.92
N SER A 25 -3.08 -7.01 3.49
CA SER A 25 -1.97 -6.39 4.21
C SER A 25 -2.19 -4.90 4.45
N ASN A 26 -2.63 -4.16 3.43
CA ASN A 26 -2.87 -2.72 3.54
C ASN A 26 -3.96 -2.41 4.58
N ARG A 27 -5.01 -3.18 4.65
CA ARG A 27 -6.08 -3.02 5.64
C ARG A 27 -5.61 -3.37 7.04
N LEU A 28 -4.91 -4.48 7.19
CA LEU A 28 -4.42 -4.96 8.48
C LEU A 28 -3.36 -4.03 9.08
N LEU A 29 -2.53 -3.39 8.25
CA LEU A 29 -1.56 -2.39 8.71
C LEU A 29 -2.21 -1.18 9.34
N LEU A 30 -3.33 -0.70 8.79
CA LEU A 30 -4.09 0.39 9.42
C LEU A 30 -4.73 -0.04 10.73
N LEU A 31 -5.27 -1.26 10.78
CA LEU A 31 -5.80 -1.82 12.03
C LEU A 31 -4.70 -1.97 13.07
N GLN A 32 -3.50 -2.42 12.68
CA GLN A 32 -2.35 -2.50 13.58
C GLN A 32 -1.92 -1.13 14.11
N ALA A 33 -2.01 -0.09 13.29
CA ALA A 33 -1.69 1.27 13.73
C ALA A 33 -2.67 1.78 14.82
N ILE A 34 -3.91 1.29 14.81
CA ILE A 34 -4.93 1.60 15.81
C ILE A 34 -4.84 0.63 17.01
N TYR A 35 -4.53 -0.63 16.74
CA TYR A 35 -4.42 -1.70 17.73
C TYR A 35 -3.00 -2.30 17.72
N PRO A 36 -2.03 -1.69 18.41
CA PRO A 36 -0.60 -2.05 18.31
C PRO A 36 -0.27 -3.50 18.71
N ASN A 37 -1.13 -4.15 19.45
CA ASN A 37 -0.93 -5.55 19.85
C ASN A 37 -1.24 -6.56 18.73
N LEU A 38 -1.76 -6.10 17.60
CA LEU A 38 -2.06 -6.95 16.47
C LEU A 38 -0.76 -7.41 15.81
N ARG A 39 -0.57 -8.72 15.72
CA ARG A 39 0.60 -9.31 15.07
C ARG A 39 0.26 -9.72 13.64
N LEU A 40 0.97 -9.16 12.67
CA LEU A 40 0.81 -9.50 11.26
C LEU A 40 1.92 -10.46 10.82
N VAL A 41 1.55 -11.47 10.06
CA VAL A 41 2.46 -12.49 9.51
C VAL A 41 2.30 -12.56 8.00
N ASN A 42 3.40 -12.70 7.28
CA ASN A 42 3.43 -12.79 5.82
C ASN A 42 2.79 -11.59 5.12
N VAL A 43 3.20 -10.41 5.53
CA VAL A 43 2.75 -9.15 4.93
C VAL A 43 3.25 -9.04 3.48
N SER A 44 2.45 -8.44 2.60
CA SER A 44 2.81 -8.20 1.20
C SER A 44 4.06 -7.34 1.07
N ASN A 45 4.86 -7.61 0.04
CA ASN A 45 6.01 -6.80 -0.35
C ASN A 45 5.69 -5.82 -1.50
N SER A 46 4.42 -5.59 -1.80
CA SER A 46 4.03 -4.63 -2.85
C SER A 46 4.41 -3.19 -2.48
N ASP A 47 4.58 -2.35 -3.50
CA ASP A 47 4.93 -0.93 -3.31
C ASP A 47 3.95 -0.19 -2.40
N ASP A 48 2.65 -0.39 -2.59
CA ASP A 48 1.61 0.19 -1.73
C ASP A 48 1.81 -0.21 -0.27
N THR A 49 2.03 -1.50 -0.02
CA THR A 49 2.20 -2.01 1.34
C THR A 49 3.46 -1.45 2.00
N GLN A 50 4.58 -1.43 1.28
CA GLN A 50 5.83 -0.85 1.78
C GLN A 50 5.69 0.65 2.05
N THR A 51 5.00 1.37 1.19
CA THR A 51 4.71 2.80 1.37
C THR A 51 3.90 3.04 2.64
N ILE A 52 2.87 2.24 2.91
CA ILE A 52 2.08 2.33 4.15
C ILE A 52 2.94 2.05 5.37
N ILE A 53 3.75 0.97 5.35
CA ILE A 53 4.63 0.62 6.47
C ILE A 53 5.58 1.79 6.79
N ASN A 54 6.22 2.35 5.77
CA ASN A 54 7.16 3.45 5.93
C ASN A 54 6.46 4.72 6.48
N ALA A 55 5.28 5.04 5.97
CA ALA A 55 4.49 6.17 6.42
C ALA A 55 4.08 6.03 7.89
N LEU A 56 3.58 4.87 8.29
CA LEU A 56 3.12 4.61 9.67
C LEU A 56 4.27 4.63 10.69
N LYS A 57 5.49 4.31 10.26
CA LYS A 57 6.71 4.38 11.10
C LYS A 57 7.35 5.76 11.13
N SER A 58 7.00 6.63 10.19
CA SER A 58 7.61 7.94 10.05
C SER A 58 6.97 8.96 11.01
N SER A 59 7.80 9.83 11.58
CA SER A 59 7.37 11.04 12.30
C SER A 59 7.35 12.30 11.45
N LYS A 60 7.64 12.17 10.14
CA LYS A 60 7.67 13.30 9.22
C LYS A 60 6.26 13.83 8.94
N SER A 61 6.15 15.15 8.80
CA SER A 61 4.91 15.82 8.42
C SER A 61 4.60 15.75 6.93
N ILE A 62 5.57 15.35 6.10
CA ILE A 62 5.40 15.16 4.65
C ILE A 62 5.62 13.69 4.33
N VAL A 63 4.62 13.07 3.72
CA VAL A 63 4.64 11.67 3.31
C VAL A 63 4.45 11.58 1.81
N ASP A 64 5.46 11.11 1.11
CA ASP A 64 5.41 10.88 -0.33
C ASP A 64 5.01 9.44 -0.61
N VAL A 65 3.86 9.28 -1.26
CA VAL A 65 3.35 7.95 -1.65
C VAL A 65 3.70 7.58 -3.08
N HIS A 66 4.45 8.42 -3.79
CA HIS A 66 4.85 8.21 -5.19
C HIS A 66 3.64 7.92 -6.09
N HIS A 67 3.53 6.72 -6.63
CA HIS A 67 2.41 6.27 -7.47
C HIS A 67 1.53 5.21 -6.76
N ALA A 68 1.71 5.02 -5.46
CA ALA A 68 0.98 4.04 -4.67
C ALA A 68 -0.45 4.54 -4.35
N GLY A 69 -1.39 4.33 -5.26
CA GLY A 69 -2.76 4.87 -5.17
C GLY A 69 -3.56 4.35 -3.98
N THR A 70 -3.40 3.09 -3.62
CA THR A 70 -4.06 2.50 -2.45
C THR A 70 -3.47 3.09 -1.16
N ALA A 71 -2.15 3.29 -1.11
CA ALA A 71 -1.50 3.94 0.02
C ALA A 71 -2.01 5.38 0.23
N MET A 72 -2.14 6.17 -0.85
CA MET A 72 -2.71 7.51 -0.78
C MET A 72 -4.10 7.51 -0.13
N ARG A 73 -4.99 6.63 -0.57
CA ARG A 73 -6.36 6.56 -0.05
C ARG A 73 -6.41 6.13 1.42
N PHE A 74 -5.71 5.08 1.78
CA PHE A 74 -5.71 4.58 3.14
C PHE A 74 -5.05 5.53 4.13
N LEU A 75 -3.93 6.14 3.74
CA LEU A 75 -3.25 7.11 4.60
C LEU A 75 -4.06 8.42 4.74
N THR A 76 -4.79 8.84 3.70
CA THR A 76 -5.72 9.98 3.82
C THR A 76 -6.75 9.72 4.92
N ALA A 77 -7.40 8.56 4.91
CA ALA A 77 -8.37 8.20 5.93
C ALA A 77 -7.73 8.08 7.32
N TYR A 78 -6.56 7.45 7.40
CA TYR A 78 -5.85 7.26 8.67
C TYR A 78 -5.44 8.60 9.31
N TYR A 79 -4.82 9.48 8.54
CA TYR A 79 -4.38 10.78 9.09
C TYR A 79 -5.52 11.74 9.37
N ALA A 80 -6.63 11.64 8.64
CA ALA A 80 -7.85 12.39 8.96
C ALA A 80 -8.45 11.98 10.31
N PHE A 81 -8.31 10.71 10.67
CA PHE A 81 -8.79 10.18 11.95
C PHE A 81 -7.83 10.44 13.11
N LYS A 82 -6.53 10.52 12.83
CA LYS A 82 -5.49 10.68 13.85
C LYS A 82 -5.54 12.10 14.44
N LEU A 83 -5.81 12.17 15.72
CA LEU A 83 -5.87 13.44 16.46
C LEU A 83 -4.50 14.13 16.54
N GLU A 84 -4.52 15.47 16.58
CA GLU A 84 -3.36 16.33 16.85
C GLU A 84 -2.18 16.15 15.89
N SER A 85 -2.44 15.73 14.65
CA SER A 85 -1.40 15.64 13.63
C SER A 85 -1.80 16.35 12.35
N VAL A 86 -0.86 17.10 11.79
CA VAL A 86 -0.98 17.66 10.44
C VAL A 86 0.03 16.95 9.58
N VAL A 87 -0.45 16.27 8.54
CA VAL A 87 0.39 15.54 7.60
C VAL A 87 0.04 15.97 6.18
N ILE A 88 1.06 16.25 5.40
CA ILE A 88 0.94 16.53 3.97
C ILE A 88 1.22 15.24 3.21
N LEU A 89 0.20 14.72 2.54
CA LEU A 89 0.36 13.60 1.62
C LEU A 89 0.68 14.14 0.23
N THR A 90 1.74 13.65 -0.36
CA THR A 90 2.17 14.00 -1.72
C THR A 90 2.49 12.75 -2.53
N GLY A 91 2.70 12.92 -3.82
CA GLY A 91 3.04 11.82 -4.72
C GLY A 91 3.43 12.32 -6.10
N SER A 92 3.45 11.43 -7.08
CA SER A 92 3.70 11.80 -8.46
C SER A 92 2.66 12.80 -8.97
N LYS A 93 2.99 13.55 -10.04
CA LYS A 93 2.07 14.49 -10.66
C LYS A 93 0.70 13.83 -10.94
N ARG A 94 0.70 12.64 -11.52
CA ARG A 94 -0.51 11.88 -11.78
C ARG A 94 -1.28 11.50 -10.51
N MET A 95 -0.58 11.25 -9.42
CA MET A 95 -1.20 10.97 -8.12
C MET A 95 -1.95 12.19 -7.60
N LEU A 96 -1.37 13.38 -7.71
CA LEU A 96 -1.98 14.63 -7.27
C LEU A 96 -3.22 15.00 -8.08
N GLU A 97 -3.35 14.51 -9.30
CA GLU A 97 -4.50 14.70 -10.19
C GLU A 97 -5.65 13.71 -9.91
N ARG A 98 -5.40 12.66 -9.11
CA ARG A 98 -6.43 11.66 -8.81
C ARG A 98 -7.49 12.20 -7.85
N PRO A 99 -8.79 11.93 -8.14
CA PRO A 99 -9.87 12.37 -7.26
C PRO A 99 -9.89 11.56 -5.96
N ILE A 100 -9.80 12.24 -4.82
CA ILE A 100 -10.00 11.67 -3.49
C ILE A 100 -11.23 12.25 -2.78
N LYS A 101 -11.97 13.11 -3.44
CA LYS A 101 -13.11 13.83 -2.88
C LYS A 101 -14.16 12.93 -2.22
N ILE A 102 -14.32 11.70 -2.69
CA ILE A 102 -15.28 10.74 -2.11
C ILE A 102 -14.82 10.27 -0.71
N LEU A 103 -13.52 10.36 -0.39
CA LEU A 103 -12.95 9.96 0.90
C LEU A 103 -12.97 11.08 1.95
N VAL A 104 -13.17 12.30 1.53
CA VAL A 104 -13.02 13.49 2.38
C VAL A 104 -14.38 14.03 2.88
#